data_c8f7882f13b96875d2dc13c2abd45f7d
#
_entry.id   c8f7882f13b96875d2dc13c2abd45f7d
#
_cell.length_a   1.000
_cell.length_b   1.000
_cell.length_c   1.000
_cell.angle_alpha   90.00
_cell.angle_beta   90.00
_cell.angle_gamma   90.00
#
_symmetry.space_group_name_H-M   'P 1'
#
loop_
_entity.id
_entity.type
_entity.pdbx_description
1 polymer ?
#
loop_
_entity_poly.entity_id
_entity_poly.type
_entity_poly.pdbx_seq_one_letter_code
_entity_poly.pdbx_strand_id
1 'polypeptide(L)'
;RRFVDADNSCLFSSIGYLIDNNNFTETTKLEFRQILANYIQCNNFQEGLFEVPKEDYVVNILNPSTWGGAIELKVFSDIYQIEIASVDVMTNRVDIFGQGKEFKSRIYLIYNGVHYDPLVFSDGEDMKDDMTIFQSNDSNILVQFQNYAKIFKEAGDFVDLSNMNKFECDQCSTMFENQEEAYNHAQNYEHWNFKELES
;
A
#
# COMPACT_ATOMS: atom_id res chain seq x y z
N ARG A 1 12.74 -5.27 -5.95
CA ARG A 1 11.99 -5.04 -4.72
C ARG A 1 12.95 -4.57 -3.63
N ARG A 2 12.64 -3.49 -2.99
CA ARG A 2 13.21 -3.11 -1.70
C ARG A 2 12.20 -3.49 -0.62
N PHE A 3 12.69 -3.91 0.54
CA PHE A 3 11.82 -4.28 1.64
C PHE A 3 11.64 -3.10 2.58
N VAL A 4 10.40 -2.83 2.94
CA VAL A 4 10.04 -1.93 4.04
C VAL A 4 9.53 -2.75 5.22
N ASP A 5 9.51 -2.15 6.41
CA ASP A 5 9.03 -2.85 7.60
C ASP A 5 7.59 -3.35 7.41
N ALA A 6 7.35 -4.60 7.83
CA ALA A 6 6.02 -5.19 7.88
C ALA A 6 5.25 -4.62 9.08
N ASP A 7 4.95 -3.34 9.01
CA ASP A 7 4.14 -2.61 9.97
C ASP A 7 2.90 -2.02 9.29
N ASN A 8 2.01 -1.45 10.05
CA ASN A 8 0.77 -0.86 9.52
C ASN A 8 1.01 0.38 8.63
N SER A 9 2.26 0.75 8.42
CA SER A 9 2.68 1.91 7.63
C SER A 9 3.45 1.56 6.36
N CYS A 10 3.51 0.27 5.97
CA CYS A 10 4.28 -0.20 4.82
C CYS A 10 3.97 0.57 3.53
N LEU A 11 2.71 0.92 3.25
CA LEU A 11 2.34 1.74 2.11
C LEU A 11 3.00 3.12 2.17
N PHE A 12 2.96 3.80 3.32
CA PHE A 12 3.55 5.13 3.52
C PHE A 12 5.07 5.10 3.40
N SER A 13 5.71 4.07 3.97
CA SER A 13 7.13 3.82 3.83
C SER A 13 7.52 3.59 2.37
N SER A 14 6.74 2.77 1.66
CA SER A 14 6.99 2.47 0.24
C SER A 14 6.85 3.70 -0.66
N ILE A 15 5.81 4.52 -0.46
CA ILE A 15 5.62 5.77 -1.20
C ILE A 15 6.75 6.75 -0.88
N GLY A 16 7.09 6.93 0.40
CA GLY A 16 8.18 7.80 0.82
C GLY A 16 9.51 7.41 0.19
N TYR A 17 9.83 6.11 0.18
CA TYR A 17 11.00 5.58 -0.48
C TYR A 17 11.03 5.90 -2.00
N LEU A 18 9.90 5.67 -2.68
CA LEU A 18 9.83 5.86 -4.14
C LEU A 18 9.89 7.33 -4.56
N ILE A 19 9.38 8.23 -3.73
CA ILE A 19 9.37 9.67 -4.02
C ILE A 19 10.71 10.33 -3.68
N ASP A 20 11.34 9.93 -2.56
CA ASP A 20 12.61 10.53 -2.13
C ASP A 20 13.49 9.52 -1.36
N ASN A 21 14.08 8.57 -2.09
CA ASN A 21 14.96 7.56 -1.51
C ASN A 21 16.25 8.13 -0.87
N ASN A 22 16.66 9.34 -1.25
CA ASN A 22 17.84 9.99 -0.67
C ASN A 22 17.60 10.52 0.75
N ASN A 23 16.35 10.88 1.06
CA ASN A 23 15.93 11.41 2.37
C ASN A 23 15.04 10.43 3.15
N PHE A 24 14.91 9.19 2.67
CA PHE A 24 14.11 8.18 3.36
C PHE A 24 14.71 7.87 4.74
N THR A 25 13.86 7.99 5.79
CA THR A 25 14.22 7.77 7.19
C THR A 25 13.09 7.06 7.93
N GLU A 26 13.34 6.61 9.15
CA GLU A 26 12.34 6.00 10.02
C GLU A 26 11.11 6.89 10.29
N THR A 27 11.25 8.22 10.20
CA THR A 27 10.16 9.17 10.40
C THR A 27 9.33 9.43 9.14
N THR A 28 9.81 9.02 7.99
CA THR A 28 9.19 9.28 6.67
C THR A 28 7.73 8.83 6.62
N LYS A 29 7.41 7.67 7.19
CA LYS A 29 6.04 7.15 7.24
C LYS A 29 5.06 8.07 7.98
N LEU A 30 5.49 8.71 9.06
CA LEU A 30 4.65 9.65 9.81
C LEU A 30 4.48 10.98 9.06
N GLU A 31 5.53 11.45 8.41
CA GLU A 31 5.49 12.65 7.57
C GLU A 31 4.55 12.46 6.38
N PHE A 32 4.56 11.30 5.72
CA PHE A 32 3.67 10.99 4.61
C PHE A 32 2.21 10.85 5.04
N ARG A 33 1.93 10.29 6.23
CA ARG A 33 0.59 10.33 6.82
C ARG A 33 0.10 11.76 7.02
N GLN A 34 0.95 12.63 7.54
CA GLN A 34 0.60 14.04 7.77
C GLN A 34 0.37 14.79 6.46
N ILE A 35 1.20 14.57 5.44
CA ILE A 35 1.02 15.17 4.10
C ILE A 35 -0.33 14.76 3.53
N LEU A 36 -0.64 13.47 3.56
CA LEU A 36 -1.90 12.92 3.06
C LEU A 36 -3.11 13.48 3.83
N ALA A 37 -3.07 13.46 5.16
CA ALA A 37 -4.14 13.98 6.01
C ALA A 37 -4.41 15.48 5.74
N ASN A 38 -3.35 16.28 5.64
CA ASN A 38 -3.47 17.72 5.31
C ASN A 38 -4.09 17.93 3.94
N TYR A 39 -3.69 17.14 2.95
CA TYR A 39 -4.25 17.24 1.61
C TYR A 39 -5.74 16.87 1.60
N ILE A 40 -6.12 15.78 2.27
CA ILE A 40 -7.52 15.38 2.39
C ILE A 40 -8.34 16.48 3.09
N GLN A 41 -7.84 17.05 4.16
CA GLN A 41 -8.53 18.09 4.91
C GLN A 41 -8.78 19.35 4.07
N CYS A 42 -7.80 19.77 3.26
CA CYS A 42 -7.85 21.02 2.49
C CYS A 42 -8.59 20.90 1.15
N ASN A 43 -8.89 19.69 0.67
CA ASN A 43 -9.49 19.49 -0.64
C ASN A 43 -10.90 18.90 -0.55
N ASN A 44 -11.68 19.13 -1.61
CA ASN A 44 -12.99 18.51 -1.76
C ASN A 44 -12.85 17.20 -2.52
N PHE A 45 -13.51 16.17 -2.02
CA PHE A 45 -13.59 14.85 -2.65
C PHE A 45 -15.03 14.52 -3.02
N GLN A 46 -15.17 13.57 -3.95
CA GLN A 46 -16.49 13.07 -4.32
C GLN A 46 -17.16 12.48 -3.08
N GLU A 47 -18.44 12.76 -2.91
CA GLU A 47 -19.26 12.17 -1.86
C GLU A 47 -19.21 10.64 -1.93
N GLY A 48 -19.04 9.99 -0.78
CA GLY A 48 -18.93 8.53 -0.70
C GLY A 48 -17.55 7.95 -1.02
N LEU A 49 -16.52 8.78 -1.25
CA LEU A 49 -15.14 8.27 -1.39
C LEU A 49 -14.64 7.65 -0.08
N PHE A 50 -14.99 8.26 1.04
CA PHE A 50 -14.68 7.77 2.37
C PHE A 50 -15.92 7.08 2.94
N GLU A 51 -15.73 5.93 3.58
CA GLU A 51 -16.82 5.17 4.23
C GLU A 51 -17.31 5.83 5.52
N VAL A 52 -16.51 6.75 6.05
CA VAL A 52 -16.78 7.56 7.25
C VAL A 52 -16.71 9.05 6.91
N PRO A 53 -17.21 9.97 7.77
CA PRO A 53 -17.00 11.40 7.59
C PRO A 53 -15.53 11.75 7.36
N LYS A 54 -15.27 12.71 6.48
CA LYS A 54 -13.90 13.09 6.08
C LYS A 54 -13.01 13.44 7.28
N GLU A 55 -13.57 14.10 8.27
CA GLU A 55 -12.90 14.49 9.50
C GLU A 55 -12.43 13.27 10.31
N ASP A 56 -13.29 12.27 10.43
CA ASP A 56 -12.98 11.01 11.12
C ASP A 56 -11.93 10.22 10.32
N TYR A 57 -12.04 10.21 8.99
CA TYR A 57 -11.04 9.59 8.13
C TYR A 57 -9.64 10.20 8.33
N VAL A 58 -9.56 11.54 8.40
CA VAL A 58 -8.30 12.26 8.64
C VAL A 58 -7.70 11.89 10.00
N VAL A 59 -8.52 11.79 11.04
CA VAL A 59 -8.06 11.35 12.37
C VAL A 59 -7.54 9.91 12.31
N ASN A 60 -8.29 9.03 11.66
CA ASN A 60 -7.93 7.61 11.55
C ASN A 60 -6.62 7.40 10.81
N ILE A 61 -6.41 8.09 9.67
CA ILE A 61 -5.20 7.87 8.86
C ILE A 61 -3.94 8.43 9.51
N LEU A 62 -4.06 9.36 10.45
CA LEU A 62 -2.93 9.83 11.26
C LEU A 62 -2.49 8.79 12.31
N ASN A 63 -3.35 7.85 12.67
CA ASN A 63 -2.99 6.76 13.58
C ASN A 63 -2.00 5.81 12.88
N PRO A 64 -0.80 5.56 13.43
CA PRO A 64 0.19 4.65 12.84
C PRO A 64 -0.31 3.21 12.66
N SER A 65 -1.34 2.81 13.43
CA SER A 65 -1.92 1.46 13.34
C SER A 65 -2.93 1.31 12.20
N THR A 66 -3.33 2.40 11.52
CA THR A 66 -4.27 2.35 10.40
C THR A 66 -3.55 1.98 9.11
N TRP A 67 -4.06 0.97 8.42
CA TRP A 67 -3.53 0.59 7.11
C TRP A 67 -3.87 1.63 6.05
N GLY A 68 -2.95 1.82 5.11
CA GLY A 68 -3.21 2.55 3.88
C GLY A 68 -3.60 1.60 2.75
N GLY A 69 -4.40 2.10 1.80
CA GLY A 69 -4.89 1.32 0.68
C GLY A 69 -5.11 2.14 -0.60
N ALA A 70 -6.14 1.77 -1.36
CA ALA A 70 -6.44 2.38 -2.66
C ALA A 70 -6.76 3.88 -2.58
N ILE A 71 -7.38 4.32 -1.50
CA ILE A 71 -7.70 5.75 -1.29
C ILE A 71 -6.40 6.54 -1.14
N GLU A 72 -5.49 6.08 -0.30
CA GLU A 72 -4.19 6.72 -0.07
C GLU A 72 -3.37 6.77 -1.36
N LEU A 73 -3.31 5.67 -2.12
CA LEU A 73 -2.62 5.64 -3.41
C LEU A 73 -3.19 6.64 -4.40
N LYS A 74 -4.54 6.76 -4.46
CA LYS A 74 -5.20 7.76 -5.29
C LYS A 74 -4.85 9.19 -4.86
N VAL A 75 -4.88 9.46 -3.56
CA VAL A 75 -4.57 10.79 -3.02
C VAL A 75 -3.09 11.13 -3.21
N PHE A 76 -2.18 10.21 -2.97
CA PHE A 76 -0.75 10.42 -3.24
C PHE A 76 -0.46 10.67 -4.71
N SER A 77 -1.15 9.97 -5.62
CA SER A 77 -1.04 10.25 -7.05
C SER A 77 -1.42 11.69 -7.39
N ASP A 78 -2.43 12.24 -6.72
CA ASP A 78 -2.85 13.63 -6.91
C ASP A 78 -1.87 14.63 -6.29
N ILE A 79 -1.35 14.35 -5.09
CA ILE A 79 -0.38 15.21 -4.41
C ILE A 79 0.89 15.37 -5.24
N TYR A 80 1.45 14.26 -5.71
CA TYR A 80 2.75 14.25 -6.40
C TYR A 80 2.63 14.38 -7.93
N GLN A 81 1.40 14.41 -8.47
CA GLN A 81 1.13 14.45 -9.92
C GLN A 81 1.89 13.34 -10.68
N ILE A 82 1.85 12.14 -10.12
CA ILE A 82 2.54 10.95 -10.62
C ILE A 82 1.56 9.78 -10.67
N GLU A 83 1.67 8.92 -11.68
CA GLU A 83 0.94 7.67 -11.67
C GLU A 83 1.58 6.70 -10.65
N ILE A 84 0.73 6.00 -9.91
CA ILE A 84 1.15 4.96 -8.96
C ILE A 84 0.56 3.64 -9.43
N ALA A 85 1.42 2.68 -9.80
CA ALA A 85 1.04 1.36 -10.22
C ALA A 85 1.26 0.35 -9.08
N SER A 86 0.19 -0.30 -8.64
CA SER A 86 0.23 -1.42 -7.68
C SER A 86 0.12 -2.74 -8.44
N VAL A 87 1.15 -3.57 -8.37
CA VAL A 87 1.19 -4.90 -8.97
C VAL A 87 0.79 -5.92 -7.91
N ASP A 88 -0.36 -6.54 -8.09
CA ASP A 88 -0.88 -7.56 -7.19
C ASP A 88 -0.23 -8.93 -7.50
N VAL A 89 0.38 -9.55 -6.49
CA VAL A 89 1.10 -10.83 -6.64
C VAL A 89 0.14 -11.96 -6.99
N MET A 90 -0.99 -12.05 -6.28
CA MET A 90 -1.94 -13.15 -6.43
C MET A 90 -2.61 -13.17 -7.81
N THR A 91 -3.10 -12.02 -8.26
CA THR A 91 -3.84 -11.92 -9.52
C THR A 91 -2.98 -11.52 -10.71
N ASN A 92 -1.80 -10.98 -10.46
CA ASN A 92 -0.92 -10.32 -11.43
C ASN A 92 -1.59 -9.12 -12.13
N ARG A 93 -2.65 -8.56 -11.52
CA ARG A 93 -3.31 -7.34 -11.96
C ARG A 93 -2.46 -6.13 -11.62
N VAL A 94 -2.55 -5.10 -12.42
CA VAL A 94 -1.94 -3.79 -12.12
C VAL A 94 -3.05 -2.76 -12.02
N ASP A 95 -3.17 -2.15 -10.86
CA ASP A 95 -4.05 -1.02 -10.63
C ASP A 95 -3.23 0.27 -10.74
N ILE A 96 -3.63 1.18 -11.64
CA ILE A 96 -2.90 2.43 -11.91
C ILE A 96 -3.73 3.61 -11.40
N PHE A 97 -3.27 4.23 -10.32
CA PHE A 97 -3.84 5.44 -9.76
C PHE A 97 -3.31 6.66 -10.51
N GLY A 98 -4.18 7.61 -10.82
CA GLY A 98 -3.85 8.77 -11.64
C GLY A 98 -3.89 8.51 -13.16
N GLN A 99 -4.31 7.32 -13.59
CA GLN A 99 -4.50 7.01 -15.01
C GLN A 99 -5.47 7.99 -15.67
N GLY A 100 -5.09 8.49 -16.85
CA GLY A 100 -5.89 9.47 -17.60
C GLY A 100 -5.70 10.92 -17.17
N LYS A 101 -4.87 11.21 -16.17
CA LYS A 101 -4.49 12.58 -15.76
C LYS A 101 -3.27 13.13 -16.51
N GLU A 102 -2.77 12.40 -17.50
CA GLU A 102 -1.63 12.78 -18.33
C GLU A 102 -0.31 13.01 -17.56
N PHE A 103 -0.17 12.40 -16.38
CA PHE A 103 1.07 12.43 -15.63
C PHE A 103 2.20 11.74 -16.42
N LYS A 104 3.38 12.35 -16.42
CA LYS A 104 4.51 11.90 -17.25
C LYS A 104 5.34 10.80 -16.60
N SER A 105 5.21 10.66 -15.30
CA SER A 105 6.01 9.74 -14.49
C SER A 105 5.14 8.74 -13.77
N ARG A 106 5.72 7.58 -13.46
CA ARG A 106 5.07 6.50 -12.71
C ARG A 106 6.04 5.87 -11.72
N ILE A 107 5.53 5.56 -10.54
CA ILE A 107 6.18 4.71 -9.54
C ILE A 107 5.45 3.38 -9.43
N TYR A 108 6.13 2.36 -8.91
CA TYR A 108 5.59 1.01 -8.84
C TYR A 108 5.71 0.42 -7.44
N LEU A 109 4.64 -0.24 -7.02
CA LEU A 109 4.54 -1.01 -5.79
C LEU A 109 4.23 -2.46 -6.13
N ILE A 110 4.68 -3.38 -5.31
CA ILE A 110 4.20 -4.76 -5.28
C ILE A 110 3.32 -4.95 -4.05
N TYR A 111 2.18 -5.62 -4.22
CA TYR A 111 1.21 -5.90 -3.16
C TYR A 111 1.00 -7.40 -3.06
N ASN A 112 1.18 -7.97 -1.88
CA ASN A 112 1.05 -9.41 -1.67
C ASN A 112 -0.23 -9.84 -0.95
N GLY A 113 -1.23 -8.95 -0.86
CA GLY A 113 -2.50 -9.17 -0.18
C GLY A 113 -2.61 -8.44 1.17
N VAL A 114 -1.50 -8.20 1.86
CA VAL A 114 -1.46 -7.52 3.18
C VAL A 114 -0.34 -6.48 3.30
N HIS A 115 0.64 -6.51 2.39
CA HIS A 115 1.86 -5.70 2.49
C HIS A 115 2.24 -5.07 1.16
N TYR A 116 2.73 -3.83 1.21
CA TYR A 116 3.28 -3.09 0.08
C TYR A 116 4.78 -2.94 0.21
N ASP A 117 5.51 -3.20 -0.90
CA ASP A 117 6.92 -2.88 -1.05
C ASP A 117 7.18 -2.06 -2.32
N PRO A 118 8.22 -1.21 -2.34
CA PRO A 118 8.60 -0.48 -3.54
C PRO A 118 9.28 -1.38 -4.57
N LEU A 119 8.93 -1.18 -5.85
CA LEU A 119 9.60 -1.77 -7.00
C LEU A 119 10.54 -0.74 -7.64
N VAL A 120 11.79 -1.12 -7.79
CA VAL A 120 12.86 -0.25 -8.30
C VAL A 120 13.73 -1.00 -9.31
N PHE A 121 14.45 -0.26 -10.15
CA PHE A 121 15.63 -0.82 -10.82
C PHE A 121 16.87 -0.38 -10.07
N SER A 122 17.77 -1.32 -9.82
CA SER A 122 18.99 -1.10 -9.08
C SER A 122 20.13 -1.88 -9.69
N ASP A 123 21.29 -1.24 -9.77
CA ASP A 123 22.53 -1.87 -10.21
C ASP A 123 23.34 -2.45 -9.03
N GLY A 124 22.86 -2.29 -7.79
CA GLY A 124 23.59 -2.71 -6.60
C GLY A 124 22.78 -2.72 -5.31
N GLU A 125 23.50 -2.79 -4.21
CA GLU A 125 22.90 -2.79 -2.85
C GLU A 125 22.65 -1.37 -2.31
N ASP A 126 23.32 -0.35 -2.85
CA ASP A 126 23.12 1.03 -2.40
C ASP A 126 21.76 1.55 -2.87
N MET A 127 20.94 1.94 -1.90
CA MET A 127 19.59 2.45 -2.16
C MET A 127 19.60 3.79 -2.92
N LYS A 128 20.69 4.54 -2.85
CA LYS A 128 20.83 5.84 -3.56
C LYS A 128 20.92 5.68 -5.06
N ASP A 129 21.34 4.52 -5.54
CA ASP A 129 21.47 4.21 -6.96
C ASP A 129 20.17 3.63 -7.55
N ASP A 130 19.12 3.50 -6.74
CA ASP A 130 17.84 2.98 -7.19
C ASP A 130 17.11 3.96 -8.12
N MET A 131 16.74 3.46 -9.29
CA MET A 131 15.79 4.14 -10.15
C MET A 131 14.38 3.83 -9.65
N THR A 132 13.73 4.83 -9.06
CA THR A 132 12.41 4.72 -8.44
C THR A 132 11.28 5.27 -9.31
N ILE A 133 11.59 6.23 -10.21
CA ILE A 133 10.63 6.94 -11.04
C ILE A 133 10.86 6.61 -12.52
N PHE A 134 9.81 6.22 -13.22
CA PHE A 134 9.82 5.78 -14.61
C PHE A 134 8.89 6.63 -15.46
N GLN A 135 9.06 6.60 -16.80
CA GLN A 135 8.12 7.23 -17.72
C GLN A 135 6.77 6.48 -17.70
N SER A 136 5.66 7.21 -17.59
CA SER A 136 4.32 6.61 -17.47
C SER A 136 3.89 5.84 -18.73
N ASN A 137 4.44 6.19 -19.89
CA ASN A 137 4.17 5.55 -21.18
C ASN A 137 5.10 4.37 -21.49
N ASP A 138 6.04 4.01 -20.62
CA ASP A 138 6.92 2.87 -20.84
C ASP A 138 6.22 1.56 -20.44
N SER A 139 5.63 0.90 -21.41
CA SER A 139 4.96 -0.39 -21.21
C SER A 139 5.94 -1.54 -20.92
N ASN A 140 7.22 -1.41 -21.29
CA ASN A 140 8.20 -2.46 -21.03
C ASN A 140 8.49 -2.59 -19.52
N ILE A 141 8.60 -1.47 -18.84
CA ILE A 141 8.81 -1.44 -17.37
C ILE A 141 7.65 -2.13 -16.66
N LEU A 142 6.41 -1.82 -17.04
CA LEU A 142 5.22 -2.43 -16.47
C LEU A 142 5.24 -3.96 -16.65
N VAL A 143 5.53 -4.44 -17.86
CA VAL A 143 5.62 -5.89 -18.15
C VAL A 143 6.74 -6.54 -17.34
N GLN A 144 7.89 -5.88 -17.16
CA GLN A 144 8.99 -6.41 -16.35
C GLN A 144 8.57 -6.57 -14.89
N PHE A 145 7.91 -5.59 -14.30
CA PHE A 145 7.42 -5.69 -12.92
C PHE A 145 6.30 -6.72 -12.75
N GLN A 146 5.40 -6.86 -13.73
CA GLN A 146 4.42 -7.96 -13.72
C GLN A 146 5.09 -9.34 -13.80
N ASN A 147 6.13 -9.51 -14.62
CA ASN A 147 6.86 -10.75 -14.69
C ASN A 147 7.65 -11.02 -13.40
N TYR A 148 8.17 -9.98 -12.77
CA TYR A 148 8.81 -10.09 -11.48
C TYR A 148 7.82 -10.53 -10.38
N ALA A 149 6.61 -9.98 -10.36
CA ALA A 149 5.57 -10.38 -9.41
C ALA A 149 5.16 -11.86 -9.55
N LYS A 150 5.20 -12.45 -10.76
CA LYS A 150 4.93 -13.87 -10.97
C LYS A 150 5.88 -14.78 -10.21
N ILE A 151 7.14 -14.37 -10.01
CA ILE A 151 8.13 -15.14 -9.26
C ILE A 151 7.65 -15.32 -7.81
N PHE A 152 7.10 -14.26 -7.21
CA PHE A 152 6.54 -14.31 -5.85
C PHE A 152 5.27 -15.15 -5.79
N LYS A 153 4.41 -15.06 -6.81
CA LYS A 153 3.24 -15.91 -6.93
C LYS A 153 3.61 -17.39 -6.98
N GLU A 154 4.58 -17.75 -7.81
CA GLU A 154 5.07 -19.12 -7.94
C GLU A 154 5.72 -19.62 -6.65
N ALA A 155 6.33 -18.73 -5.87
CA ALA A 155 6.89 -19.04 -4.56
C ALA A 155 5.84 -19.11 -3.43
N GLY A 156 4.57 -18.71 -3.70
CA GLY A 156 3.53 -18.63 -2.68
C GLY A 156 3.68 -17.45 -1.71
N ASP A 157 4.44 -16.40 -2.08
CA ASP A 157 4.65 -15.21 -1.26
C ASP A 157 3.49 -14.21 -1.44
N PHE A 158 2.29 -14.64 -1.07
CA PHE A 158 1.11 -13.79 -1.03
C PHE A 158 0.08 -14.33 -0.02
N VAL A 159 -0.81 -13.45 0.43
CA VAL A 159 -1.93 -13.79 1.31
C VAL A 159 -3.23 -13.66 0.52
N ASP A 160 -3.97 -14.75 0.40
CA ASP A 160 -5.29 -14.75 -0.21
C ASP A 160 -6.36 -14.54 0.85
N LEU A 161 -6.72 -13.30 1.07
CA LEU A 161 -7.77 -12.95 2.03
C LEU A 161 -9.17 -13.38 1.59
N SER A 162 -9.39 -13.68 0.30
CA SER A 162 -10.71 -14.06 -0.23
C SER A 162 -11.13 -15.48 0.15
N ASN A 163 -10.15 -16.35 0.45
CA ASN A 163 -10.36 -17.74 0.84
C ASN A 163 -10.25 -17.97 2.36
N MET A 164 -9.94 -16.96 3.13
CA MET A 164 -9.88 -17.05 4.58
C MET A 164 -11.30 -17.19 5.15
N ASN A 165 -11.65 -18.40 5.54
CA ASN A 165 -12.99 -18.72 6.06
C ASN A 165 -13.13 -18.45 7.57
N LYS A 166 -12.01 -18.48 8.31
CA LYS A 166 -12.01 -18.19 9.76
C LYS A 166 -10.68 -17.58 10.18
N PHE A 167 -10.77 -16.60 11.06
CA PHE A 167 -9.61 -15.91 11.61
C PHE A 167 -9.58 -16.07 13.12
N GLU A 168 -8.41 -16.22 13.70
CA GLU A 168 -8.18 -16.06 15.13
C GLU A 168 -7.23 -14.89 15.36
N CYS A 169 -7.62 -14.00 16.27
CA CYS A 169 -6.73 -12.93 16.70
C CYS A 169 -5.57 -13.49 17.55
N ASP A 170 -4.33 -13.29 17.13
CA ASP A 170 -3.15 -13.77 17.86
C ASP A 170 -2.98 -13.14 19.25
N GLN A 171 -3.62 -11.96 19.47
CA GLN A 171 -3.47 -11.22 20.73
C GLN A 171 -4.52 -11.60 21.79
N CYS A 172 -5.73 -12.03 21.38
CA CYS A 172 -6.81 -12.36 22.31
C CYS A 172 -7.55 -13.67 22.00
N SER A 173 -7.11 -14.41 20.98
CA SER A 173 -7.71 -15.68 20.53
C SER A 173 -9.21 -15.59 20.19
N THR A 174 -9.73 -14.41 19.91
CA THR A 174 -11.10 -14.24 19.41
C THR A 174 -11.17 -14.74 17.97
N MET A 175 -12.21 -15.54 17.67
CA MET A 175 -12.46 -16.13 16.36
C MET A 175 -13.45 -15.31 15.56
N PHE A 176 -13.26 -15.23 14.25
CA PHE A 176 -14.10 -14.49 13.31
C PHE A 176 -14.46 -15.36 12.12
N GLU A 177 -15.70 -15.24 11.66
CA GLU A 177 -16.23 -16.03 10.54
C GLU A 177 -15.96 -15.37 9.17
N ASN A 178 -15.52 -14.10 9.18
CA ASN A 178 -15.21 -13.34 7.95
C ASN A 178 -14.26 -12.19 8.22
N GLN A 179 -13.75 -11.62 7.12
CA GLN A 179 -12.77 -10.52 7.14
C GLN A 179 -13.34 -9.24 7.77
N GLU A 180 -14.64 -8.96 7.58
CA GLU A 180 -15.28 -7.76 8.13
C GLU A 180 -15.32 -7.79 9.66
N GLU A 181 -15.62 -8.94 10.25
CA GLU A 181 -15.60 -9.12 11.70
C GLU A 181 -14.19 -8.97 12.27
N ALA A 182 -13.18 -9.58 11.61
CA ALA A 182 -11.77 -9.46 12.00
C ALA A 182 -11.30 -8.00 11.91
N TYR A 183 -11.67 -7.29 10.85
CA TYR A 183 -11.36 -5.88 10.66
C TYR A 183 -12.01 -4.99 11.74
N ASN A 184 -13.30 -5.20 12.03
CA ASN A 184 -14.00 -4.47 13.08
C ASN A 184 -13.37 -4.73 14.47
N HIS A 185 -12.95 -5.98 14.73
CA HIS A 185 -12.21 -6.30 15.95
C HIS A 185 -10.87 -5.57 16.00
N ALA A 186 -10.11 -5.58 14.89
CA ALA A 186 -8.85 -4.85 14.81
C ALA A 186 -9.02 -3.36 15.12
N GLN A 187 -10.04 -2.74 14.57
CA GLN A 187 -10.40 -1.34 14.80
C GLN A 187 -10.77 -1.06 16.27
N ASN A 188 -11.57 -1.93 16.89
CA ASN A 188 -12.10 -1.69 18.22
C ASN A 188 -11.10 -1.99 19.36
N TYR A 189 -10.17 -2.91 19.13
CA TYR A 189 -9.27 -3.42 20.17
C TYR A 189 -7.79 -3.20 19.83
N GLU A 190 -7.47 -2.61 18.68
CA GLU A 190 -6.10 -2.39 18.19
C GLU A 190 -5.31 -3.69 18.01
N HIS A 191 -6.00 -4.80 17.72
CA HIS A 191 -5.44 -6.11 17.51
C HIS A 191 -5.32 -6.43 16.02
N TRP A 192 -4.13 -6.29 15.45
CA TRP A 192 -3.93 -6.36 13.99
C TRP A 192 -3.31 -7.66 13.49
N ASN A 193 -2.94 -8.57 14.38
CA ASN A 193 -2.36 -9.86 14.02
C ASN A 193 -3.43 -10.95 14.07
N PHE A 194 -3.64 -11.59 12.92
CA PHE A 194 -4.59 -12.68 12.75
C PHE A 194 -3.91 -13.88 12.11
N LYS A 195 -4.28 -15.05 12.53
CA LYS A 195 -3.90 -16.31 11.89
C LYS A 195 -5.13 -16.97 11.26
N GLU A 196 -4.93 -17.59 10.12
CA GLU A 196 -5.92 -18.45 9.49
C GLU A 196 -6.08 -19.74 10.29
N LEU A 197 -7.32 -20.20 10.43
CA LEU A 197 -7.59 -21.53 10.95
C LEU A 197 -7.90 -22.44 9.77
N GLU A 198 -7.04 -23.45 9.59
CA GLU A 198 -7.32 -24.52 8.63
C GLU A 198 -8.66 -25.17 8.97
N SER A 199 -9.53 -25.29 7.96
CA SER A 199 -10.86 -25.92 8.04
C SER A 199 -10.77 -27.44 8.04
#